data_f305ddf4f4917e0cd7a86d75093db498
#
_entry.id   f305ddf4f4917e0cd7a86d75093db498
#
_cell.length_a   1.000
_cell.length_b   1.000
_cell.length_c   1.000
_cell.angle_alpha   90.00
_cell.angle_beta   90.00
_cell.angle_gamma   90.00
#
_symmetry.space_group_name_H-M   'P 1'
#
loop_
_entity.id
_entity.type
_entity.pdbx_description
1 polymer ?
#
loop_
_entity_poly.entity_id
_entity_poly.type
_entity_poly.pdbx_seq_one_letter_code
_entity_poly.pdbx_strand_id
1 'polypeptide(L)'
;YWHGYLPILRPLLIFFNVSQIRKILLFVFVILFVWLIKLLKEKLGIATSIIFAISLIIQGYFFVSYSLESAPVFMVMMISSIILLERIDKIKNLYLYIFIIACITNFVDYLTVPLITLGVPLLIYILYKQKNDNKLKCKDYIKIIVKASFVWIIGYGITWLSKWIIYDFIYNEGLIKSAISQVRYRSESYNEYKTATIQQIVGILLINNLEYIFFMFDFAIIVLLMMARKYQVKMKKISVYFQENLPIFLISLMPFVWYFALGNHTIMHLRFIYRHMLIFLIGILICLKNIWIIEKKKKSVTN
;
A
#
# COMPACT_ATOMS: atom_id res chain seq x y z
N TYR A 1 0.32 20.40 17.69
CA TYR A 1 0.24 19.08 17.02
C TYR A 1 1.64 18.54 16.82
N TRP A 2 1.91 17.28 17.21
CA TRP A 2 3.18 16.67 16.85
C TRP A 2 3.08 16.03 15.46
N HIS A 3 4.09 16.28 14.67
CA HIS A 3 4.32 15.57 13.43
C HIS A 3 5.61 14.79 13.63
N GLY A 4 5.53 13.46 13.70
CA GLY A 4 6.63 12.59 14.11
C GLY A 4 7.87 12.64 13.21
N TYR A 5 7.76 13.20 12.01
CA TYR A 5 8.95 13.43 11.16
C TYR A 5 9.75 14.67 11.57
N LEU A 6 9.14 15.66 12.26
CA LEU A 6 9.82 16.89 12.68
C LEU A 6 10.96 16.66 13.69
N PRO A 7 10.79 15.81 14.74
CA PRO A 7 11.87 15.45 15.63
C PRO A 7 13.10 14.86 14.94
N ILE A 8 12.93 14.24 13.78
CA ILE A 8 14.03 13.72 12.97
C ILE A 8 14.56 14.80 12.01
N LEU A 9 13.67 15.53 11.38
CA LEU A 9 14.04 16.53 10.38
C LEU A 9 14.78 17.73 10.98
N ARG A 10 14.33 18.24 12.13
CA ARG A 10 14.93 19.42 12.77
C ARG A 10 16.42 19.24 13.12
N PRO A 11 16.86 18.15 13.77
CA PRO A 11 18.29 17.89 13.98
C PRO A 11 19.08 17.76 12.68
N LEU A 12 18.51 17.13 11.65
CA LEU A 12 19.18 17.00 10.36
C LEU A 12 19.41 18.36 9.68
N LEU A 13 18.49 19.31 9.86
CA LEU A 13 18.63 20.66 9.31
C LEU A 13 19.74 21.49 9.96
N ILE A 14 20.27 21.08 11.11
CA ILE A 14 21.45 21.70 11.74
C ILE A 14 22.71 21.41 10.90
N PHE A 15 22.79 20.19 10.32
CA PHE A 15 23.98 19.72 9.62
C PHE A 15 23.83 19.74 8.10
N PHE A 16 22.60 19.64 7.58
CA PHE A 16 22.30 19.47 6.17
C PHE A 16 21.23 20.46 5.71
N ASN A 17 21.39 21.00 4.53
CA ASN A 17 20.30 21.74 3.89
C ASN A 17 19.24 20.79 3.30
N VAL A 18 18.06 21.32 2.93
CA VAL A 18 16.93 20.52 2.39
C VAL A 18 17.33 19.69 1.18
N SER A 19 18.16 20.23 0.28
CA SER A 19 18.61 19.50 -0.91
C SER A 19 19.48 18.29 -0.55
N GLN A 20 20.36 18.44 0.43
CA GLN A 20 21.18 17.34 0.93
C GLN A 20 20.33 16.27 1.61
N ILE A 21 19.36 16.67 2.43
CA ILE A 21 18.42 15.74 3.07
C ILE A 21 17.65 14.93 2.03
N ARG A 22 17.17 15.57 0.96
CA ARG A 22 16.49 14.88 -0.16
C ARG A 22 17.38 13.86 -0.85
N LYS A 23 18.66 14.16 -1.05
CA LYS A 23 19.64 13.22 -1.62
C LYS A 23 19.90 12.04 -0.68
N ILE A 24 20.03 12.28 0.63
CA ILE A 24 20.15 11.23 1.65
C ILE A 24 18.91 10.33 1.63
N LEU A 25 17.72 10.93 1.62
CA LEU A 25 16.46 10.17 1.51
C LEU A 25 16.40 9.33 0.24
N LEU A 26 16.78 9.89 -0.92
CA LEU A 26 16.83 9.12 -2.17
C LEU A 26 17.75 7.91 -2.05
N PHE A 27 18.93 8.08 -1.46
CA PHE A 27 19.87 6.97 -1.23
C PHE A 27 19.27 5.88 -0.33
N VAL A 28 18.62 6.28 0.78
CA VAL A 28 17.91 5.35 1.67
C VAL A 28 16.77 4.63 0.92
N PHE A 29 16.01 5.34 0.10
CA PHE A 29 14.93 4.75 -0.71
C PHE A 29 15.46 3.73 -1.71
N VAL A 30 16.59 3.98 -2.35
CA VAL A 30 17.24 3.01 -3.24
C VAL A 30 17.64 1.74 -2.47
N ILE A 31 18.25 1.88 -1.31
CA ILE A 31 18.63 0.72 -0.48
C ILE A 31 17.40 -0.10 -0.08
N LEU A 32 16.37 0.55 0.43
CA LEU A 32 15.13 -0.12 0.85
C LEU A 32 14.44 -0.81 -0.34
N PHE A 33 14.44 -0.17 -1.51
CA PHE A 33 13.90 -0.76 -2.73
C PHE A 33 14.63 -2.05 -3.11
N VAL A 34 15.95 -1.99 -3.23
CA VAL A 34 16.77 -3.16 -3.60
C VAL A 34 16.59 -4.29 -2.59
N TRP A 35 16.59 -3.96 -1.30
CA TRP A 35 16.40 -4.95 -0.23
C TRP A 35 15.03 -5.61 -0.29
N LEU A 36 13.96 -4.82 -0.38
CA LEU A 36 12.60 -5.35 -0.51
C LEU A 36 12.45 -6.26 -1.74
N ILE A 37 12.92 -5.80 -2.92
CA ILE A 37 12.81 -6.58 -4.16
C ILE A 37 13.60 -7.89 -4.08
N LYS A 38 14.78 -7.89 -3.46
CA LYS A 38 15.55 -9.10 -3.19
C LYS A 38 14.75 -10.09 -2.34
N LEU A 39 14.20 -9.65 -1.20
CA LEU A 39 13.41 -10.50 -0.31
C LEU A 39 12.13 -11.03 -0.98
N LEU A 40 11.43 -10.19 -1.75
CA LEU A 40 10.26 -10.62 -2.52
C LEU A 40 10.63 -11.70 -3.55
N LYS A 41 11.77 -11.57 -4.25
CA LYS A 41 12.26 -12.57 -5.17
C LYS A 41 12.52 -13.90 -4.47
N GLU A 42 13.18 -13.87 -3.32
CA GLU A 42 13.55 -15.08 -2.53
C GLU A 42 12.30 -15.77 -1.96
N LYS A 43 11.38 -15.01 -1.36
CA LYS A 43 10.22 -15.56 -0.64
C LYS A 43 9.02 -15.82 -1.56
N LEU A 44 8.72 -14.93 -2.50
CA LEU A 44 7.51 -14.97 -3.33
C LEU A 44 7.79 -15.30 -4.81
N GLY A 45 9.05 -15.24 -5.24
CA GLY A 45 9.48 -15.55 -6.60
C GLY A 45 9.60 -14.32 -7.50
N ILE A 46 10.31 -14.51 -8.63
CA ILE A 46 10.74 -13.42 -9.51
C ILE A 46 9.57 -12.64 -10.14
N ALA A 47 8.51 -13.31 -10.57
CA ALA A 47 7.36 -12.64 -11.18
C ALA A 47 6.67 -11.67 -10.20
N THR A 48 6.50 -12.08 -8.95
CA THR A 48 5.93 -11.23 -7.90
C THR A 48 6.86 -10.05 -7.59
N SER A 49 8.17 -10.28 -7.48
CA SER A 49 9.13 -9.20 -7.23
C SER A 49 9.15 -8.14 -8.35
N ILE A 50 9.04 -8.57 -9.62
CA ILE A 50 8.94 -7.66 -10.77
C ILE A 50 7.66 -6.84 -10.71
N ILE A 51 6.51 -7.44 -10.38
CA ILE A 51 5.24 -6.74 -10.21
C ILE A 51 5.36 -5.63 -9.16
N PHE A 52 5.91 -5.96 -7.98
CA PHE A 52 6.13 -4.95 -6.93
C PHE A 52 7.08 -3.84 -7.38
N ALA A 53 8.20 -4.19 -8.03
CA ALA A 53 9.17 -3.21 -8.51
C ALA A 53 8.54 -2.23 -9.50
N ILE A 54 7.83 -2.74 -10.51
CA ILE A 54 7.18 -1.92 -11.53
C ILE A 54 6.09 -1.05 -10.91
N SER A 55 5.26 -1.61 -10.01
CA SER A 55 4.20 -0.85 -9.34
C SER A 55 4.77 0.29 -8.50
N LEU A 56 5.85 0.06 -7.76
CA LEU A 56 6.55 1.11 -7.01
C LEU A 56 7.12 2.21 -7.91
N ILE A 57 7.76 1.83 -9.02
CA ILE A 57 8.33 2.78 -9.98
C ILE A 57 7.24 3.63 -10.63
N ILE A 58 6.16 3.01 -11.11
CA ILE A 58 5.03 3.70 -11.76
C ILE A 58 4.37 4.70 -10.79
N GLN A 59 4.24 4.33 -9.50
CA GLN A 59 3.69 5.24 -8.48
C GLN A 59 4.67 6.31 -8.00
N GLY A 60 5.81 6.43 -8.68
CA GLY A 60 6.77 7.48 -8.41
C GLY A 60 7.53 7.31 -7.08
N TYR A 61 7.79 6.07 -6.65
CA TYR A 61 8.47 5.76 -5.40
C TYR A 61 9.73 6.60 -5.15
N PHE A 62 10.61 6.72 -6.14
CA PHE A 62 11.85 7.49 -5.99
C PHE A 62 11.60 8.99 -5.90
N PHE A 63 10.53 9.50 -6.49
CA PHE A 63 10.15 10.91 -6.39
C PHE A 63 9.60 11.27 -5.01
N VAL A 64 9.14 10.29 -4.23
CA VAL A 64 8.67 10.52 -2.86
C VAL A 64 9.79 11.06 -1.96
N SER A 65 11.05 10.72 -2.23
CA SER A 65 12.21 11.25 -1.49
C SER A 65 12.31 12.78 -1.53
N TYR A 66 11.72 13.43 -2.52
CA TYR A 66 11.66 14.90 -2.63
C TYR A 66 10.54 15.51 -1.78
N SER A 67 9.56 14.71 -1.33
CA SER A 67 8.46 15.15 -0.46
C SER A 67 8.74 14.74 0.98
N LEU A 68 9.24 15.66 1.79
CA LEU A 68 9.54 15.41 3.21
C LEU A 68 8.31 14.99 4.02
N GLU A 69 7.10 15.30 3.53
CA GLU A 69 5.83 14.94 4.16
C GLU A 69 5.41 13.49 3.85
N SER A 70 5.62 13.03 2.61
CA SER A 70 5.21 11.70 2.18
C SER A 70 6.28 10.63 2.40
N ALA A 71 7.56 11.01 2.42
CA ALA A 71 8.67 10.09 2.58
C ALA A 71 8.57 9.21 3.84
N PRO A 72 8.19 9.72 5.04
CA PRO A 72 8.11 8.91 6.25
C PRO A 72 7.12 7.75 6.12
N VAL A 73 5.98 7.94 5.51
CA VAL A 73 4.95 6.89 5.33
C VAL A 73 5.46 5.78 4.41
N PHE A 74 6.13 6.16 3.31
CA PHE A 74 6.76 5.18 2.42
C PHE A 74 7.90 4.43 3.11
N MET A 75 8.69 5.10 3.95
CA MET A 75 9.71 4.42 4.75
C MET A 75 9.09 3.40 5.71
N VAL A 76 8.00 3.75 6.40
CA VAL A 76 7.26 2.82 7.27
C VAL A 76 6.75 1.63 6.46
N MET A 77 6.13 1.85 5.30
CA MET A 77 5.69 0.78 4.41
C MET A 77 6.83 -0.15 3.99
N MET A 78 7.97 0.41 3.56
CA MET A 78 9.11 -0.38 3.10
C MET A 78 9.75 -1.16 4.24
N ILE A 79 10.06 -0.50 5.35
CA ILE A 79 10.70 -1.12 6.51
C ILE A 79 9.80 -2.21 7.10
N SER A 80 8.50 -1.94 7.25
CA SER A 80 7.55 -2.94 7.74
C SER A 80 7.44 -4.13 6.79
N SER A 81 7.43 -3.92 5.48
CA SER A 81 7.41 -5.00 4.49
C SER A 81 8.68 -5.85 4.53
N ILE A 82 9.84 -5.24 4.72
CA ILE A 82 11.13 -5.91 4.85
C ILE A 82 11.16 -6.75 6.14
N ILE A 83 10.83 -6.16 7.28
CA ILE A 83 10.78 -6.87 8.59
C ILE A 83 9.79 -8.03 8.52
N LEU A 84 8.63 -7.81 7.90
CA LEU A 84 7.64 -8.87 7.71
C LEU A 84 8.23 -10.05 6.94
N LEU A 85 8.87 -9.81 5.79
CA LEU A 85 9.45 -10.87 4.96
C LEU A 85 10.61 -11.60 5.63
N GLU A 86 11.45 -10.89 6.37
CA GLU A 86 12.58 -11.50 7.08
C GLU A 86 12.12 -12.37 8.26
N ARG A 87 11.04 -11.94 8.91
CA ARG A 87 10.58 -12.57 10.15
C ARG A 87 9.22 -13.24 10.06
N ILE A 88 8.71 -13.48 8.84
CA ILE A 88 7.34 -13.92 8.60
C ILE A 88 6.98 -15.22 9.31
N ASP A 89 7.95 -16.14 9.43
CA ASP A 89 7.78 -17.40 10.15
C ASP A 89 7.95 -17.28 11.67
N LYS A 90 8.49 -16.14 12.15
CA LYS A 90 8.74 -15.84 13.57
C LYS A 90 7.69 -14.90 14.17
N ILE A 91 6.88 -14.26 13.35
CA ILE A 91 5.82 -13.35 13.83
C ILE A 91 4.71 -14.17 14.48
N LYS A 92 4.69 -14.18 15.81
CA LYS A 92 3.68 -14.91 16.60
C LYS A 92 2.29 -14.29 16.50
N ASN A 93 2.21 -12.95 16.38
CA ASN A 93 0.95 -12.23 16.33
C ASN A 93 0.99 -11.15 15.23
N LEU A 94 0.39 -11.47 14.09
CA LEU A 94 0.25 -10.55 12.96
C LEU A 94 -0.51 -9.27 13.37
N TYR A 95 -1.54 -9.40 14.18
CA TYR A 95 -2.42 -8.27 14.53
C TYR A 95 -1.70 -7.25 15.41
N LEU A 96 -0.88 -7.72 16.37
CA LEU A 96 -0.01 -6.83 17.14
C LEU A 96 0.98 -6.12 16.23
N TYR A 97 1.56 -6.83 15.26
CA TYR A 97 2.46 -6.23 14.28
C TYR A 97 1.78 -5.13 13.47
N ILE A 98 0.58 -5.39 12.95
CA ILE A 98 -0.22 -4.42 12.19
C ILE A 98 -0.63 -3.24 13.08
N PHE A 99 -1.00 -3.48 14.35
CA PHE A 99 -1.32 -2.41 15.30
C PHE A 99 -0.14 -1.46 15.50
N ILE A 100 1.07 -1.98 15.73
CA ILE A 100 2.29 -1.18 15.89
C ILE A 100 2.56 -0.36 14.64
N ILE A 101 2.45 -0.96 13.46
CA ILE A 101 2.63 -0.24 12.19
C ILE A 101 1.62 0.90 12.08
N ALA A 102 0.36 0.68 12.42
CA ALA A 102 -0.68 1.69 12.39
C ALA A 102 -0.38 2.87 13.32
N CYS A 103 0.09 2.60 14.53
CA CYS A 103 0.51 3.63 15.49
C CYS A 103 1.68 4.45 14.97
N ILE A 104 2.73 3.78 14.44
CA ILE A 104 3.88 4.45 13.85
C ILE A 104 3.45 5.28 12.64
N THR A 105 2.59 4.73 11.78
CA THR A 105 2.05 5.42 10.61
C THR A 105 1.37 6.72 11.02
N ASN A 106 0.43 6.68 11.95
CA ASN A 106 -0.24 7.90 12.40
C ASN A 106 0.72 8.90 13.06
N PHE A 107 1.74 8.40 13.77
CA PHE A 107 2.73 9.29 14.40
C PHE A 107 3.53 10.08 13.36
N VAL A 108 3.94 9.48 12.25
CA VAL A 108 4.77 10.12 11.22
C VAL A 108 3.99 10.73 10.07
N ASP A 109 2.74 10.27 9.84
CA ASP A 109 1.93 10.66 8.69
C ASP A 109 1.23 12.00 8.89
N TYR A 110 1.09 12.72 7.78
CA TYR A 110 0.32 13.95 7.65
C TYR A 110 -1.04 13.72 6.95
N LEU A 111 -1.57 12.51 7.07
CA LEU A 111 -2.73 12.01 6.32
C LEU A 111 -2.47 12.02 4.79
N THR A 112 -1.24 11.70 4.41
CA THR A 112 -0.83 11.68 3.00
C THR A 112 -1.29 10.41 2.32
N VAL A 113 -0.66 9.26 2.67
CA VAL A 113 -0.92 7.96 2.04
C VAL A 113 -0.89 6.81 3.07
N PRO A 114 -1.55 6.93 4.22
CA PRO A 114 -1.35 5.99 5.33
C PRO A 114 -1.72 4.54 5.00
N LEU A 115 -2.70 4.32 4.13
CA LEU A 115 -3.24 3.00 3.82
C LEU A 115 -2.21 2.05 3.18
N ILE A 116 -1.16 2.57 2.53
CA ILE A 116 -0.13 1.71 1.93
C ILE A 116 0.64 0.90 3.00
N THR A 117 0.70 1.39 4.24
CA THR A 117 1.34 0.70 5.36
C THR A 117 0.55 -0.50 5.88
N LEU A 118 -0.75 -0.56 5.57
CA LEU A 118 -1.59 -1.74 5.77
C LEU A 118 -1.58 -2.63 4.53
N GLY A 119 -1.93 -2.06 3.38
CA GLY A 119 -2.25 -2.83 2.18
C GLY A 119 -1.05 -3.58 1.61
N VAL A 120 0.13 -2.95 1.54
CA VAL A 120 1.33 -3.59 0.97
C VAL A 120 1.85 -4.72 1.85
N PRO A 121 2.08 -4.55 3.18
CA PRO A 121 2.46 -5.66 4.05
C PRO A 121 1.41 -6.78 4.10
N LEU A 122 0.12 -6.43 4.07
CA LEU A 122 -0.95 -7.43 4.10
C LEU A 122 -1.00 -8.26 2.80
N LEU A 123 -0.81 -7.65 1.62
CA LEU A 123 -0.63 -8.36 0.36
C LEU A 123 0.55 -9.34 0.44
N ILE A 124 1.70 -8.88 0.93
CA ILE A 124 2.88 -9.72 1.11
C ILE A 124 2.58 -10.92 2.01
N TYR A 125 1.92 -10.68 3.14
CA TYR A 125 1.55 -11.75 4.08
C TYR A 125 0.61 -12.77 3.46
N ILE A 126 -0.46 -12.32 2.80
CA ILE A 126 -1.43 -13.22 2.15
C ILE A 126 -0.75 -14.05 1.05
N LEU A 127 0.05 -13.42 0.20
CA LEU A 127 0.78 -14.12 -0.86
C LEU A 127 1.76 -15.16 -0.31
N TYR A 128 2.45 -14.83 0.78
CA TYR A 128 3.36 -15.78 1.43
C TYR A 128 2.60 -16.97 2.00
N LYS A 129 1.49 -16.72 2.69
CA LYS A 129 0.65 -17.80 3.26
C LYS A 129 0.02 -18.65 2.18
N GLN A 130 -0.48 -18.07 1.09
CA GLN A 130 -1.01 -18.82 -0.05
C GLN A 130 0.04 -19.73 -0.70
N LYS A 131 1.31 -19.31 -0.71
CA LYS A 131 2.39 -20.11 -1.27
C LYS A 131 2.85 -21.26 -0.37
N ASN A 132 2.83 -21.05 0.95
CA ASN A 132 3.50 -21.95 1.91
C ASN A 132 2.53 -22.69 2.85
N ASP A 133 1.25 -22.30 2.89
CA ASP A 133 0.26 -22.89 3.82
C ASP A 133 -0.99 -23.35 3.05
N ASN A 134 -1.02 -24.63 2.72
CA ASN A 134 -2.15 -25.24 2.00
C ASN A 134 -3.38 -25.51 2.88
N LYS A 135 -3.32 -25.24 4.19
CA LYS A 135 -4.43 -25.50 5.13
C LYS A 135 -5.46 -24.38 5.14
N LEU A 136 -5.04 -23.14 4.86
CA LEU A 136 -5.91 -21.97 4.87
C LEU A 136 -6.80 -21.94 3.62
N LYS A 137 -8.09 -21.70 3.83
CA LYS A 137 -9.07 -21.53 2.78
C LYS A 137 -9.33 -20.07 2.51
N CYS A 138 -9.97 -19.73 1.40
CA CYS A 138 -10.33 -18.37 1.02
C CYS A 138 -11.03 -17.60 2.16
N LYS A 139 -11.95 -18.23 2.88
CA LYS A 139 -12.65 -17.64 4.03
C LYS A 139 -11.71 -17.24 5.17
N ASP A 140 -10.65 -18.00 5.40
CA ASP A 140 -9.69 -17.72 6.46
C ASP A 140 -8.83 -16.50 6.11
N TYR A 141 -8.42 -16.38 4.85
CA TYR A 141 -7.75 -15.18 4.34
C TYR A 141 -8.62 -13.93 4.46
N ILE A 142 -9.91 -14.03 4.14
CA ILE A 142 -10.86 -12.91 4.28
C ILE A 142 -10.97 -12.49 5.76
N LYS A 143 -11.08 -13.45 6.69
CA LYS A 143 -11.08 -13.15 8.14
C LYS A 143 -9.80 -12.43 8.59
N ILE A 144 -8.64 -12.87 8.07
CA ILE A 144 -7.35 -12.22 8.37
C ILE A 144 -7.37 -10.78 7.86
N ILE A 145 -7.82 -10.54 6.63
CA ILE A 145 -7.88 -9.21 6.02
C ILE A 145 -8.78 -8.29 6.83
N VAL A 146 -10.00 -8.71 7.13
CA VAL A 146 -10.98 -7.91 7.90
C VAL A 146 -10.44 -7.58 9.28
N LYS A 147 -9.90 -8.58 9.99
CA LYS A 147 -9.36 -8.37 11.34
C LYS A 147 -8.11 -7.48 11.33
N ALA A 148 -7.21 -7.65 10.37
CA ALA A 148 -6.02 -6.81 10.22
C ALA A 148 -6.40 -5.36 9.91
N SER A 149 -7.38 -5.14 9.02
CA SER A 149 -7.89 -3.81 8.68
C SER A 149 -8.50 -3.13 9.90
N PHE A 150 -9.32 -3.84 10.67
CA PHE A 150 -9.94 -3.31 11.88
C PHE A 150 -8.89 -2.94 12.94
N VAL A 151 -7.92 -3.81 13.16
CA VAL A 151 -6.82 -3.56 14.10
C VAL A 151 -5.96 -2.36 13.66
N TRP A 152 -5.72 -2.23 12.35
CA TRP A 152 -5.01 -1.07 11.83
C TRP A 152 -5.79 0.24 12.05
N ILE A 153 -7.10 0.24 11.78
CA ILE A 153 -7.98 1.39 12.03
C ILE A 153 -7.94 1.79 13.51
N ILE A 154 -8.00 0.81 14.42
CA ILE A 154 -7.92 1.07 15.86
C ILE A 154 -6.56 1.68 16.24
N GLY A 155 -5.44 1.08 15.80
CA GLY A 155 -4.10 1.59 16.12
C GLY A 155 -3.88 3.00 15.58
N TYR A 156 -4.29 3.25 14.33
CA TYR A 156 -4.23 4.56 13.71
C TYR A 156 -5.12 5.58 14.44
N GLY A 157 -6.36 5.19 14.74
CA GLY A 157 -7.35 6.04 15.42
C GLY A 157 -6.98 6.38 16.86
N ILE A 158 -6.52 5.41 17.64
CA ILE A 158 -6.08 5.63 19.04
C ILE A 158 -4.90 6.60 19.06
N THR A 159 -3.91 6.41 18.20
CA THR A 159 -2.75 7.30 18.11
C THR A 159 -3.17 8.71 17.68
N TRP A 160 -4.11 8.82 16.74
CA TRP A 160 -4.68 10.10 16.35
C TRP A 160 -5.43 10.78 17.49
N LEU A 161 -6.29 10.04 18.18
CA LEU A 161 -7.11 10.56 19.31
C LEU A 161 -6.23 10.97 20.49
N SER A 162 -5.19 10.19 20.81
CA SER A 162 -4.27 10.49 21.91
C SER A 162 -3.59 11.86 21.76
N LYS A 163 -3.28 12.28 20.53
CA LYS A 163 -2.71 13.61 20.26
C LYS A 163 -3.62 14.73 20.74
N TRP A 164 -4.92 14.59 20.47
CA TRP A 164 -5.93 15.59 20.82
C TRP A 164 -6.21 15.61 22.33
N ILE A 165 -6.33 14.43 22.93
CA ILE A 165 -6.58 14.30 24.38
C ILE A 165 -5.40 14.86 25.17
N ILE A 166 -4.16 14.50 24.82
CA ILE A 166 -2.96 14.99 25.52
C ILE A 166 -2.85 16.50 25.41
N TYR A 167 -3.08 17.04 24.20
CA TYR A 167 -2.99 18.48 23.98
C TYR A 167 -4.08 19.24 24.77
N ASP A 168 -5.33 18.74 24.71
CA ASP A 168 -6.46 19.36 25.41
C ASP A 168 -6.27 19.31 26.93
N PHE A 169 -5.72 18.23 27.45
CA PHE A 169 -5.38 18.09 28.86
C PHE A 169 -4.31 19.09 29.32
N ILE A 170 -3.32 19.39 28.47
CA ILE A 170 -2.23 20.31 28.81
C ILE A 170 -2.67 21.78 28.69
N TYR A 171 -3.45 22.13 27.66
CA TYR A 171 -3.75 23.51 27.30
C TYR A 171 -5.20 23.94 27.60
N ASN A 172 -6.10 23.00 27.91
CA ASN A 172 -7.52 23.21 28.24
C ASN A 172 -8.28 24.09 27.22
N GLU A 173 -8.04 23.83 25.93
CA GLU A 173 -8.59 24.64 24.81
C GLU A 173 -9.88 24.05 24.18
N GLY A 174 -10.40 22.94 24.68
CA GLY A 174 -11.61 22.28 24.14
C GLY A 174 -11.42 21.71 22.73
N LEU A 175 -10.22 21.30 22.39
CA LEU A 175 -9.82 20.88 21.02
C LEU A 175 -10.46 19.58 20.55
N ILE A 176 -11.06 18.78 21.42
CA ILE A 176 -11.79 17.56 21.03
C ILE A 176 -12.94 17.89 20.07
N LYS A 177 -13.65 19.00 20.30
CA LYS A 177 -14.70 19.49 19.36
C LYS A 177 -14.10 19.81 17.99
N SER A 178 -12.94 20.46 17.98
CA SER A 178 -12.19 20.78 16.76
C SER A 178 -11.74 19.51 16.03
N ALA A 179 -11.31 18.47 16.75
CA ALA A 179 -10.96 17.19 16.18
C ALA A 179 -12.15 16.53 15.47
N ILE A 180 -13.32 16.51 16.11
CA ILE A 180 -14.55 15.96 15.52
C ILE A 180 -14.95 16.75 14.26
N SER A 181 -14.87 18.09 14.30
CA SER A 181 -15.16 18.92 13.13
C SER A 181 -14.19 18.64 11.97
N GLN A 182 -12.92 18.37 12.23
CA GLN A 182 -11.93 17.99 11.23
C GLN A 182 -12.24 16.63 10.59
N VAL A 183 -12.73 15.64 11.34
CA VAL A 183 -13.19 14.37 10.80
C VAL A 183 -14.37 14.59 9.84
N ARG A 184 -15.38 15.35 10.29
CA ARG A 184 -16.53 15.71 9.43
C ARG A 184 -16.11 16.45 8.18
N TYR A 185 -15.25 17.45 8.31
CA TYR A 185 -14.75 18.21 7.17
C TYR A 185 -14.06 17.34 6.11
N ARG A 186 -13.40 16.26 6.52
CA ARG A 186 -12.68 15.37 5.61
C ARG A 186 -13.56 14.26 5.02
N SER A 187 -14.55 13.78 5.77
CA SER A 187 -15.45 12.72 5.33
C SER A 187 -16.70 13.25 4.64
N GLU A 188 -17.29 14.33 5.18
CA GLU A 188 -18.47 14.97 4.63
C GLU A 188 -18.03 16.23 3.89
N SER A 189 -18.71 16.55 2.81
CA SER A 189 -18.59 17.86 2.18
C SER A 189 -19.26 18.91 3.06
N TYR A 190 -18.55 19.31 4.07
CA TYR A 190 -18.95 20.40 4.95
C TYR A 190 -18.35 21.68 4.42
N ASN A 191 -18.96 22.28 3.41
CA ASN A 191 -18.83 23.69 3.07
C ASN A 191 -19.78 24.07 1.95
N GLU A 192 -20.06 25.33 1.81
CA GLU A 192 -20.75 26.09 0.77
C GLU A 192 -20.37 25.70 -0.69
N TYR A 193 -19.36 24.90 -0.87
CA TYR A 193 -18.90 24.31 -2.12
C TYR A 193 -19.30 22.84 -2.20
N LYS A 194 -20.36 22.56 -2.94
CA LYS A 194 -20.88 21.26 -3.42
C LYS A 194 -20.19 20.00 -2.92
N THR A 195 -20.99 19.12 -2.31
CA THR A 195 -20.66 17.72 -1.99
C THR A 195 -19.87 17.07 -3.11
N ALA A 196 -18.70 16.52 -2.76
CA ALA A 196 -17.97 15.63 -3.65
C ALA A 196 -18.87 14.45 -4.00
N THR A 197 -19.43 14.45 -5.20
CA THR A 197 -20.26 13.36 -5.66
C THR A 197 -19.38 12.14 -5.91
N ILE A 198 -19.93 10.95 -5.72
CA ILE A 198 -19.30 9.68 -6.08
C ILE A 198 -18.75 9.74 -7.51
N GLN A 199 -19.48 10.35 -8.42
CA GLN A 199 -19.09 10.54 -9.82
C GLN A 199 -17.82 11.37 -9.98
N GLN A 200 -17.66 12.44 -9.19
CA GLN A 200 -16.44 13.27 -9.21
C GLN A 200 -15.25 12.50 -8.67
N ILE A 201 -15.41 11.75 -7.58
CA ILE A 201 -14.34 10.92 -7.01
C ILE A 201 -13.90 9.87 -8.03
N VAL A 202 -14.85 9.14 -8.61
CA VAL A 202 -14.58 8.11 -9.63
C VAL A 202 -13.97 8.72 -10.89
N GLY A 203 -14.51 9.85 -11.38
CA GLY A 203 -13.98 10.54 -12.55
C GLY A 203 -12.52 10.95 -12.38
N ILE A 204 -12.18 11.53 -11.24
CA ILE A 204 -10.82 11.96 -10.90
C ILE A 204 -9.87 10.76 -10.77
N LEU A 205 -10.33 9.68 -10.12
CA LEU A 205 -9.53 8.46 -9.97
C LEU A 205 -9.26 7.81 -11.33
N LEU A 206 -10.25 7.78 -12.21
CA LEU A 206 -10.09 7.27 -13.56
C LEU A 206 -9.10 8.13 -14.36
N ILE A 207 -9.31 9.43 -14.41
CA ILE A 207 -8.45 10.35 -15.19
C ILE A 207 -7.00 10.28 -14.73
N ASN A 208 -6.74 10.30 -13.42
CA ASN A 208 -5.37 10.28 -12.89
C ASN A 208 -4.67 8.91 -13.01
N ASN A 209 -5.42 7.83 -13.25
CA ASN A 209 -4.84 6.49 -13.32
C ASN A 209 -5.01 5.82 -14.69
N LEU A 210 -5.76 6.42 -15.63
CA LEU A 210 -5.99 5.84 -16.96
C LEU A 210 -4.69 5.61 -17.72
N GLU A 211 -3.76 6.57 -17.73
CA GLU A 211 -2.47 6.43 -18.40
C GLU A 211 -1.66 5.25 -17.81
N TYR A 212 -1.68 5.07 -16.50
CA TYR A 212 -1.01 3.95 -15.83
C TYR A 212 -1.69 2.63 -16.12
N ILE A 213 -3.01 2.60 -16.20
CA ILE A 213 -3.79 1.38 -16.53
C ILE A 213 -3.48 0.94 -17.96
N PHE A 214 -3.48 1.83 -18.94
CA PHE A 214 -3.16 1.50 -20.32
C PHE A 214 -1.72 1.00 -20.45
N PHE A 215 -0.74 1.71 -19.91
CA PHE A 215 0.66 1.27 -19.89
C PHE A 215 0.83 -0.12 -19.28
N MET A 216 0.08 -0.43 -18.23
CA MET A 216 0.14 -1.74 -17.58
C MET A 216 -0.48 -2.85 -18.41
N PHE A 217 -1.56 -2.58 -19.15
CA PHE A 217 -2.15 -3.52 -20.09
C PHE A 217 -1.17 -3.84 -21.22
N ASP A 218 -0.57 -2.83 -21.82
CA ASP A 218 0.42 -3.00 -22.90
C ASP A 218 1.63 -3.80 -22.41
N PHE A 219 2.17 -3.46 -21.24
CA PHE A 219 3.27 -4.19 -20.64
C PHE A 219 2.89 -5.65 -20.32
N ALA A 220 1.70 -5.90 -19.74
CA ALA A 220 1.22 -7.24 -19.46
C ALA A 220 1.07 -8.08 -20.73
N ILE A 221 0.55 -7.50 -21.81
CA ILE A 221 0.43 -8.15 -23.12
C ILE A 221 1.83 -8.50 -23.67
N ILE A 222 2.79 -7.59 -23.64
CA ILE A 222 4.16 -7.83 -24.10
C ILE A 222 4.80 -8.98 -23.32
N VAL A 223 4.70 -8.97 -21.99
CA VAL A 223 5.23 -10.03 -21.14
C VAL A 223 4.56 -11.38 -21.44
N LEU A 224 3.23 -11.40 -21.62
CA LEU A 224 2.50 -12.61 -21.99
C LEU A 224 2.93 -13.17 -23.34
N LEU A 225 3.12 -12.31 -24.36
CA LEU A 225 3.61 -12.71 -25.68
C LEU A 225 5.04 -13.28 -25.62
N MET A 226 5.92 -12.66 -24.83
CA MET A 226 7.29 -13.17 -24.62
C MET A 226 7.28 -14.54 -23.92
N MET A 227 6.40 -14.72 -22.92
CA MET A 227 6.28 -15.98 -22.18
C MET A 227 5.66 -17.09 -23.05
N ALA A 228 4.67 -16.79 -23.89
CA ALA A 228 4.00 -17.75 -24.77
C ALA A 228 4.96 -18.43 -25.77
N ARG A 229 6.05 -17.74 -26.16
CA ARG A 229 7.09 -18.34 -27.02
C ARG A 229 7.87 -19.48 -26.34
N LYS A 230 8.09 -19.39 -25.03
CA LYS A 230 8.95 -20.31 -24.27
C LYS A 230 8.20 -21.33 -23.43
N TYR A 231 6.95 -21.04 -23.09
CA TYR A 231 6.17 -21.85 -22.16
C TYR A 231 4.81 -22.22 -22.75
N GLN A 232 4.26 -23.36 -22.31
CA GLN A 232 2.85 -23.65 -22.53
C GLN A 232 2.04 -22.89 -21.48
N VAL A 233 1.10 -22.07 -21.99
CA VAL A 233 0.25 -21.24 -21.14
C VAL A 233 -1.14 -21.84 -21.16
N LYS A 234 -1.65 -22.28 -20.01
CA LYS A 234 -3.01 -22.79 -19.81
C LYS A 234 -3.76 -21.87 -18.86
N MET A 235 -5.06 -21.65 -19.12
CA MET A 235 -5.90 -20.92 -18.17
C MET A 235 -6.24 -21.81 -16.96
N LYS A 236 -6.22 -21.22 -15.77
CA LYS A 236 -6.72 -21.88 -14.55
C LYS A 236 -8.23 -22.08 -14.64
N LYS A 237 -8.73 -23.15 -13.97
CA LYS A 237 -10.18 -23.31 -13.77
C LYS A 237 -10.70 -22.09 -13.00
N ILE A 238 -11.85 -21.55 -13.44
CA ILE A 238 -12.45 -20.33 -12.90
C ILE A 238 -12.65 -20.41 -11.37
N SER A 239 -13.15 -21.54 -10.87
CA SER A 239 -13.38 -21.73 -9.44
C SER A 239 -12.10 -21.64 -8.59
N VAL A 240 -11.00 -22.23 -9.08
CA VAL A 240 -9.69 -22.18 -8.42
C VAL A 240 -9.13 -20.77 -8.47
N TYR A 241 -9.25 -20.13 -9.62
CA TYR A 241 -8.81 -18.75 -9.80
C TYR A 241 -9.49 -17.80 -8.80
N PHE A 242 -10.82 -17.88 -8.67
CA PHE A 242 -11.55 -17.04 -7.72
C PHE A 242 -11.15 -17.31 -6.26
N GLN A 243 -10.99 -18.56 -5.86
CA GLN A 243 -10.60 -18.89 -4.49
C GLN A 243 -9.22 -18.33 -4.11
N GLU A 244 -8.27 -18.35 -5.03
CA GLU A 244 -6.93 -17.82 -4.79
C GLU A 244 -6.88 -16.29 -4.84
N ASN A 245 -7.63 -15.66 -5.74
CA ASN A 245 -7.47 -14.24 -6.03
C ASN A 245 -8.48 -13.33 -5.29
N LEU A 246 -9.59 -13.85 -4.80
CA LEU A 246 -10.55 -13.04 -4.06
C LEU A 246 -9.93 -12.31 -2.85
N PRO A 247 -9.08 -12.94 -2.01
CA PRO A 247 -8.40 -12.22 -0.93
C PRO A 247 -7.51 -11.09 -1.43
N ILE A 248 -6.76 -11.31 -2.53
CA ILE A 248 -5.88 -10.31 -3.14
C ILE A 248 -6.70 -9.15 -3.70
N PHE A 249 -7.78 -9.48 -4.40
CA PHE A 249 -8.69 -8.50 -4.98
C PHE A 249 -9.35 -7.63 -3.91
N LEU A 250 -9.77 -8.19 -2.78
CA LEU A 250 -10.34 -7.43 -1.67
C LEU A 250 -9.33 -6.42 -1.08
N ILE A 251 -8.07 -6.80 -0.94
CA ILE A 251 -7.02 -5.85 -0.52
C ILE A 251 -6.83 -4.76 -1.57
N SER A 252 -6.88 -5.11 -2.86
CA SER A 252 -6.75 -4.16 -3.97
C SER A 252 -7.84 -3.09 -3.96
N LEU A 253 -9.02 -3.40 -3.43
CA LEU A 253 -10.14 -2.45 -3.35
C LEU A 253 -10.04 -1.48 -2.16
N MET A 254 -9.13 -1.68 -1.20
CA MET A 254 -8.98 -0.80 -0.03
C MET A 254 -8.79 0.69 -0.37
N PRO A 255 -8.02 1.08 -1.41
CA PRO A 255 -7.90 2.48 -1.81
C PRO A 255 -9.25 3.12 -2.14
N PHE A 256 -10.14 2.40 -2.80
CA PHE A 256 -11.48 2.92 -3.15
C PHE A 256 -12.33 3.15 -1.91
N VAL A 257 -12.28 2.20 -0.94
CA VAL A 257 -12.97 2.39 0.36
C VAL A 257 -12.47 3.64 1.06
N TRP A 258 -11.15 3.89 1.05
CA TRP A 258 -10.55 5.09 1.62
C TRP A 258 -11.02 6.36 0.92
N TYR A 259 -11.05 6.36 -0.42
CA TYR A 259 -11.47 7.51 -1.21
C TYR A 259 -12.93 7.89 -0.97
N PHE A 260 -13.80 6.89 -0.81
CA PHE A 260 -15.20 7.15 -0.48
C PHE A 260 -15.39 7.58 0.97
N ALA A 261 -14.66 6.97 1.91
CA ALA A 261 -14.75 7.31 3.32
C ALA A 261 -14.27 8.74 3.63
N LEU A 262 -13.28 9.22 2.86
CA LEU A 262 -12.69 10.55 3.00
C LEU A 262 -12.85 11.36 1.70
N GLY A 263 -14.08 11.47 1.21
CA GLY A 263 -14.38 12.05 -0.10
C GLY A 263 -13.87 13.48 -0.30
N ASN A 264 -14.10 14.36 0.66
CA ASN A 264 -13.62 15.75 0.58
C ASN A 264 -12.08 15.81 0.61
N HIS A 265 -11.45 15.04 1.48
CA HIS A 265 -9.98 14.95 1.51
C HIS A 265 -9.41 14.42 0.19
N THR A 266 -10.09 13.46 -0.44
CA THR A 266 -9.69 12.88 -1.72
C THR A 266 -9.68 13.93 -2.83
N ILE A 267 -10.68 14.78 -2.90
CA ILE A 267 -10.78 15.82 -3.94
C ILE A 267 -9.76 16.92 -3.72
N MET A 268 -9.58 17.36 -2.48
CA MET A 268 -8.65 18.46 -2.17
C MET A 268 -7.18 18.08 -2.36
N HIS A 269 -6.84 16.80 -2.19
CA HIS A 269 -5.46 16.34 -2.11
C HIS A 269 -5.08 15.32 -3.19
N LEU A 270 -5.62 15.42 -4.37
CA LEU A 270 -5.38 14.54 -5.51
C LEU A 270 -3.90 14.28 -5.82
N ARG A 271 -3.06 15.32 -5.65
CA ARG A 271 -1.64 15.28 -6.02
C ARG A 271 -0.80 14.26 -5.24
N PHE A 272 -1.27 13.76 -4.11
CA PHE A 272 -0.55 12.73 -3.34
C PHE A 272 -1.40 11.51 -2.99
N ILE A 273 -2.72 11.65 -2.84
CA ILE A 273 -3.64 10.55 -2.49
C ILE A 273 -3.64 9.44 -3.54
N TYR A 274 -3.43 9.76 -4.83
CA TYR A 274 -3.38 8.76 -5.90
C TYR A 274 -2.38 7.62 -5.60
N ARG A 275 -1.36 7.86 -4.77
CA ARG A 275 -0.37 6.86 -4.39
C ARG A 275 -0.93 5.68 -3.59
N HIS A 276 -2.14 5.79 -3.02
CA HIS A 276 -2.86 4.64 -2.47
C HIS A 276 -3.12 3.56 -3.54
N MET A 277 -3.21 3.95 -4.81
CA MET A 277 -3.40 3.04 -5.94
C MET A 277 -2.23 2.06 -6.12
N LEU A 278 -1.10 2.26 -5.42
CA LEU A 278 -0.03 1.25 -5.34
C LEU A 278 -0.58 -0.13 -4.92
N ILE A 279 -1.49 -0.16 -3.94
CA ILE A 279 -2.11 -1.40 -3.45
C ILE A 279 -2.95 -2.04 -4.57
N PHE A 280 -3.76 -1.23 -5.26
CA PHE A 280 -4.58 -1.67 -6.39
C PHE A 280 -3.71 -2.24 -7.52
N LEU A 281 -2.68 -1.51 -7.92
CA LEU A 281 -1.77 -1.92 -8.99
C LEU A 281 -1.10 -3.26 -8.71
N ILE A 282 -0.49 -3.41 -7.53
CA ILE A 282 0.16 -4.66 -7.13
C ILE A 282 -0.87 -5.80 -7.16
N GLY A 283 -2.02 -5.61 -6.54
CA GLY A 283 -3.01 -6.67 -6.41
C GLY A 283 -3.61 -7.09 -7.76
N ILE A 284 -3.98 -6.15 -8.61
CA ILE A 284 -4.53 -6.45 -9.94
C ILE A 284 -3.49 -7.16 -10.82
N LEU A 285 -2.23 -6.71 -10.84
CA LEU A 285 -1.18 -7.38 -11.61
C LEU A 285 -0.93 -8.81 -11.13
N ILE A 286 -1.02 -9.04 -9.82
CA ILE A 286 -0.92 -10.40 -9.27
C ILE A 286 -2.13 -11.24 -9.69
N CYS A 287 -3.35 -10.70 -9.64
CA CYS A 287 -4.54 -11.38 -10.12
C CYS A 287 -4.41 -11.74 -11.62
N LEU A 288 -3.95 -10.81 -12.45
CA LEU A 288 -3.69 -11.05 -13.86
C LEU A 288 -2.63 -12.14 -14.08
N LYS A 289 -1.51 -12.07 -13.36
CA LYS A 289 -0.48 -13.11 -13.40
C LYS A 289 -1.05 -14.50 -13.06
N ASN A 290 -1.95 -14.56 -12.09
CA ASN A 290 -2.51 -15.81 -11.59
C ASN A 290 -3.57 -16.44 -12.51
N ILE A 291 -4.05 -15.76 -13.55
CA ILE A 291 -4.95 -16.34 -14.57
C ILE A 291 -4.29 -17.55 -15.25
N TRP A 292 -2.98 -17.52 -15.40
CA TRP A 292 -2.25 -18.46 -16.23
C TRP A 292 -1.47 -19.47 -15.40
N ILE A 293 -1.48 -20.72 -15.85
CA ILE A 293 -0.55 -21.78 -15.42
C ILE A 293 0.55 -21.83 -16.48
N ILE A 294 1.79 -21.66 -16.02
CA ILE A 294 2.97 -21.63 -16.89
C ILE A 294 3.73 -22.93 -16.72
N GLU A 295 3.67 -23.79 -17.72
CA GLU A 295 4.41 -25.06 -17.76
C GLU A 295 5.56 -24.95 -18.77
N LYS A 296 6.75 -25.46 -18.44
CA LYS A 296 7.83 -25.56 -19.44
C LYS A 296 7.36 -26.47 -20.59
N LYS A 297 7.52 -26.02 -21.81
CA LYS A 297 7.33 -26.89 -22.99
C LYS A 297 8.25 -28.11 -22.81
N LYS A 298 7.68 -29.32 -22.81
CA LYS A 298 8.48 -30.55 -22.91
C LYS A 298 9.29 -30.44 -24.20
N LYS A 299 10.61 -30.58 -24.15
CA LYS A 299 11.40 -30.73 -25.34
C LYS A 299 10.84 -31.94 -26.07
N SER A 300 10.33 -31.77 -27.29
CA SER A 300 10.06 -32.91 -28.16
C SER A 300 11.39 -33.63 -28.35
N VAL A 301 11.48 -34.82 -27.82
CA VAL A 301 12.55 -35.76 -28.19
C VAL A 301 12.21 -36.12 -29.62
N THR A 302 12.82 -35.44 -30.56
CA THR A 302 12.90 -35.89 -31.97
C THR A 302 13.82 -37.06 -31.94
N ASN A 303 13.25 -38.29 -32.04
CA ASN A 303 13.97 -39.49 -32.44
C ASN A 303 14.44 -39.32 -33.86
#